data_32706d7da4ced65b424a07e39da1d122
#
_entry.id   32706d7da4ced65b424a07e39da1d122
#
_cell.length_a   1.000
_cell.length_b   1.000
_cell.length_c   1.000
_cell.angle_alpha   90.00
_cell.angle_beta   90.00
_cell.angle_gamma   90.00
#
_symmetry.space_group_name_H-M   'P 1'
#
loop_
_entity.id
_entity.type
_entity.pdbx_description
1 polymer ?
#
loop_
_entity_poly.entity_id
_entity_poly.type
_entity_poly.pdbx_seq_one_letter_code
_entity_poly.pdbx_strand_id
1 'polypeptide(L)'
;MILSGAKGIPVFFEQMAYTEEDYPNEHLHKRSGINRMMYEMKMFQAGSWGADFHPDLKPQEGDIILQPHKGCNVFQTDLAEELIKRETTHLVIAGMAANLCSESTGRHATEEGYDVTFISDAIGAAGVMEYEAAININFPVIANAVIKTDDFLDGHRNWQ
;
A
#
# COMPACT_ATOMS: atom_id res chain seq x y z
N MET A 1 0.65 0.61 4.28
CA MET A 1 0.85 1.61 3.22
C MET A 1 0.27 2.93 3.69
N ILE A 2 0.92 4.04 3.43
CA ILE A 2 0.48 5.37 3.85
C ILE A 2 0.35 6.23 2.61
N LEU A 3 -0.75 6.94 2.49
CA LEU A 3 -0.99 7.96 1.48
C LEU A 3 -1.13 9.30 2.21
N SER A 4 -0.11 10.04 2.12
CA SER A 4 0.33 11.29 2.70
C SER A 4 -0.58 12.33 3.34
N GLY A 5 -0.20 12.79 4.53
CA GLY A 5 -0.70 13.96 5.24
C GLY A 5 -0.03 15.31 4.90
N ALA A 6 -0.12 15.78 3.67
CA ALA A 6 -0.06 17.23 3.46
C ALA A 6 -1.46 17.80 3.76
N LYS A 7 -1.55 19.01 4.32
CA LYS A 7 -2.83 19.59 4.77
C LYS A 7 -3.90 19.49 3.68
N GLY A 8 -4.95 18.73 3.96
CA GLY A 8 -6.09 18.55 3.06
C GLY A 8 -6.07 17.33 2.17
N ILE A 9 -5.00 16.49 2.19
CA ILE A 9 -4.98 15.21 1.47
C ILE A 9 -5.42 14.11 2.43
N PRO A 10 -6.45 13.31 2.09
CA PRO A 10 -6.85 12.15 2.89
C PRO A 10 -5.73 11.13 2.96
N VAL A 11 -5.46 10.60 4.15
CA VAL A 11 -4.49 9.52 4.35
C VAL A 11 -5.23 8.23 4.57
N PHE A 12 -4.89 7.22 3.77
CA PHE A 12 -5.43 5.87 3.88
C PHE A 12 -4.37 4.95 4.46
N PHE A 13 -4.69 4.32 5.56
CA PHE A 13 -3.84 3.31 6.17
C PHE A 13 -4.37 1.93 5.86
N GLU A 14 -3.46 1.07 5.47
CA GLU A 14 -3.75 -0.33 5.23
C GLU A 14 -2.73 -1.19 5.94
N GLN A 15 -3.19 -2.27 6.56
CA GLN A 15 -2.36 -3.28 7.18
C GLN A 15 -2.91 -4.68 6.87
N MET A 16 -2.02 -5.63 6.62
CA MET A 16 -2.41 -7.03 6.58
C MET A 16 -2.66 -7.54 8.00
N ALA A 17 -3.83 -8.13 8.26
CA ALA A 17 -4.18 -8.68 9.55
C ALA A 17 -5.04 -9.95 9.40
N TYR A 18 -4.40 -11.12 9.42
CA TYR A 18 -5.08 -12.41 9.31
C TYR A 18 -5.62 -12.86 10.68
N THR A 19 -6.85 -13.34 10.68
CA THR A 19 -7.50 -13.91 11.87
C THR A 19 -7.36 -15.44 11.89
N GLU A 20 -7.67 -16.09 13.02
CA GLU A 20 -7.68 -17.56 13.11
C GLU A 20 -8.67 -18.19 12.12
N GLU A 21 -9.70 -17.47 11.68
CA GLU A 21 -10.67 -17.93 10.69
C GLU A 21 -10.11 -17.91 9.26
N ASP A 22 -9.08 -17.14 9.00
CA ASP A 22 -8.44 -17.03 7.68
C ASP A 22 -7.48 -18.18 7.40
N TYR A 23 -6.77 -18.67 8.40
CA TYR A 23 -5.76 -19.71 8.24
C TYR A 23 -6.31 -21.05 7.75
N PRO A 24 -7.51 -21.51 8.13
CA PRO A 24 -8.12 -22.70 7.52
C PRO A 24 -8.55 -22.50 6.08
N ASN A 25 -8.58 -21.27 5.57
CA ASN A 25 -9.04 -21.00 4.22
C ASN A 25 -8.11 -21.63 3.17
N GLU A 26 -8.67 -22.42 2.29
CA GLU A 26 -7.93 -23.12 1.24
C GLU A 26 -7.18 -22.17 0.30
N HIS A 27 -7.70 -20.96 0.09
CA HIS A 27 -7.03 -19.95 -0.70
C HIS A 27 -5.73 -19.46 -0.06
N LEU A 28 -5.63 -19.45 1.25
CA LEU A 28 -4.41 -19.07 1.94
C LEU A 28 -3.38 -20.22 1.96
N HIS A 29 -3.75 -21.42 2.40
CA HIS A 29 -2.77 -22.48 2.64
C HIS A 29 -2.50 -23.43 1.46
N LYS A 30 -3.37 -23.49 0.45
CA LYS A 30 -3.12 -24.30 -0.75
C LYS A 30 -2.41 -23.56 -1.87
N ARG A 31 -2.23 -22.23 -1.75
CA ARG A 31 -1.56 -21.41 -2.74
C ARG A 31 -0.04 -21.49 -2.59
N SER A 32 0.66 -21.34 -3.71
CA SER A 32 2.12 -21.18 -3.74
C SER A 32 2.53 -19.72 -3.48
N GLY A 33 3.83 -19.49 -3.37
CA GLY A 33 4.39 -18.14 -3.21
C GLY A 33 4.03 -17.50 -1.88
N ILE A 34 3.69 -16.21 -1.91
CA ILE A 34 3.50 -15.40 -0.72
C ILE A 34 2.38 -15.89 0.20
N ASN A 35 1.27 -16.39 -0.36
CA ASN A 35 0.15 -16.88 0.43
C ASN A 35 0.55 -18.10 1.27
N ARG A 36 1.33 -19.01 0.69
CA ARG A 36 1.87 -20.16 1.41
C ARG A 36 2.80 -19.74 2.54
N MET A 37 3.69 -18.80 2.28
CA MET A 37 4.61 -18.28 3.29
C MET A 37 3.85 -17.63 4.45
N MET A 38 2.83 -16.82 4.16
CA MET A 38 1.98 -16.21 5.18
C MET A 38 1.25 -17.23 6.04
N TYR A 39 0.75 -18.31 5.43
CA TYR A 39 0.10 -19.41 6.13
C TYR A 39 1.08 -20.18 7.03
N GLU A 40 2.20 -20.64 6.47
CA GLU A 40 3.17 -21.49 7.18
C GLU A 40 3.86 -20.75 8.34
N MET A 41 4.14 -19.46 8.17
CA MET A 41 4.83 -18.63 9.17
C MET A 41 3.86 -17.86 10.08
N LYS A 42 2.56 -17.96 9.87
CA LYS A 42 1.53 -17.14 10.52
C LYS A 42 1.90 -15.65 10.52
N MET A 43 2.37 -15.17 9.38
CA MET A 43 2.73 -13.77 9.21
C MET A 43 1.49 -12.89 9.33
N PHE A 44 1.66 -11.71 9.91
CA PHE A 44 0.60 -10.72 10.06
C PHE A 44 -0.66 -11.24 10.78
N GLN A 45 -0.47 -12.07 11.82
CA GLN A 45 -1.59 -12.51 12.65
C GLN A 45 -2.20 -11.32 13.39
N ALA A 46 -3.51 -11.14 13.29
CA ALA A 46 -4.24 -10.07 13.95
C ALA A 46 -3.93 -10.03 15.46
N GLY A 47 -3.66 -8.85 15.98
CA GLY A 47 -3.25 -8.63 17.37
C GLY A 47 -1.76 -8.91 17.67
N SER A 48 -0.98 -9.37 16.68
CA SER A 48 0.47 -9.50 16.83
C SER A 48 1.18 -8.18 16.49
N TRP A 49 2.40 -8.02 17.00
CA TRP A 49 3.25 -6.88 16.66
C TRP A 49 3.50 -6.75 15.15
N GLY A 50 3.62 -7.87 14.43
CA GLY A 50 3.86 -7.88 12.98
C GLY A 50 2.67 -7.43 12.14
N ALA A 51 1.47 -7.40 12.71
CA ALA A 51 0.25 -6.92 12.07
C ALA A 51 -0.16 -5.52 12.56
N ASP A 52 0.57 -4.91 13.51
CA ASP A 52 0.25 -3.57 14.01
C ASP A 52 0.95 -2.48 13.19
N PHE A 53 0.44 -1.26 13.26
CA PHE A 53 1.12 -0.09 12.70
C PHE A 53 2.40 0.21 13.47
N HIS A 54 3.44 0.62 12.75
CA HIS A 54 4.67 1.08 13.39
C HIS A 54 4.35 2.23 14.37
N PRO A 55 4.95 2.27 15.57
CA PRO A 55 4.63 3.28 16.58
C PRO A 55 4.70 4.73 16.08
N ASP A 56 5.66 5.04 15.20
CA ASP A 56 5.86 6.37 14.65
C ASP A 56 4.92 6.70 13.47
N LEU A 57 4.16 5.70 12.98
CA LEU A 57 3.28 5.81 11.82
C LEU A 57 1.84 5.38 12.16
N LYS A 58 1.42 5.53 13.39
CA LYS A 58 0.04 5.22 13.79
C LYS A 58 -0.94 6.20 13.17
N PRO A 59 -2.09 5.71 12.69
CA PRO A 59 -3.16 6.58 12.20
C PRO A 59 -3.52 7.66 13.21
N GLN A 60 -3.73 8.88 12.72
CA GLN A 60 -4.15 10.02 13.50
C GLN A 60 -5.66 10.24 13.34
N GLU A 61 -6.22 11.18 14.12
CA GLU A 61 -7.61 11.58 13.96
C GLU A 61 -7.87 12.15 12.56
N GLY A 62 -8.83 11.58 11.85
CA GLY A 62 -9.18 11.92 10.47
C GLY A 62 -8.56 11.03 9.41
N ASP A 63 -7.60 10.19 9.76
CA ASP A 63 -7.08 9.18 8.85
C ASP A 63 -8.07 8.03 8.64
N ILE A 64 -7.97 7.38 7.50
CA ILE A 64 -8.88 6.31 7.09
C ILE A 64 -8.16 4.97 7.18
N ILE A 65 -8.65 4.07 8.02
CA ILE A 65 -8.12 2.71 8.14
C ILE A 65 -8.98 1.80 7.26
N LEU A 66 -8.40 1.31 6.18
CA LEU A 66 -9.07 0.46 5.20
C LEU A 66 -9.37 -0.95 5.75
N GLN A 67 -10.51 -1.53 5.36
CA GLN A 67 -10.98 -2.83 5.83
C GLN A 67 -11.63 -3.65 4.70
N PRO A 68 -11.57 -4.99 4.80
CA PRO A 68 -10.50 -5.76 5.43
C PRO A 68 -9.33 -5.87 4.48
N HIS A 69 -8.08 -6.06 4.94
CA HIS A 69 -6.98 -6.33 4.03
C HIS A 69 -6.28 -7.66 4.31
N LYS A 70 -6.28 -8.53 3.32
CA LYS A 70 -5.75 -9.90 3.40
C LYS A 70 -5.01 -10.32 2.12
N GLY A 71 -4.39 -9.37 1.47
CA GLY A 71 -3.66 -9.59 0.22
C GLY A 71 -2.71 -8.45 -0.11
N CYS A 72 -1.99 -8.57 -1.22
CA CYS A 72 -1.02 -7.54 -1.62
C CYS A 72 -1.68 -6.33 -2.29
N ASN A 73 -2.85 -6.49 -2.87
CA ASN A 73 -3.54 -5.41 -3.59
C ASN A 73 -4.56 -4.72 -2.66
N VAL A 74 -4.33 -3.45 -2.36
CA VAL A 74 -5.19 -2.68 -1.46
C VAL A 74 -6.59 -2.42 -2.02
N PHE A 75 -6.82 -2.56 -3.32
CA PHE A 75 -8.17 -2.56 -3.89
C PHE A 75 -9.02 -3.78 -3.48
N GLN A 76 -8.46 -4.72 -2.74
CA GLN A 76 -9.24 -5.78 -2.07
C GLN A 76 -9.87 -5.33 -0.74
N THR A 77 -9.74 -4.06 -0.41
CA THR A 77 -10.40 -3.40 0.73
C THR A 77 -11.55 -2.51 0.24
N ASP A 78 -12.07 -1.70 1.13
CA ASP A 78 -13.03 -0.62 0.84
C ASP A 78 -12.38 0.62 0.16
N LEU A 79 -11.11 0.55 -0.27
CA LEU A 79 -10.41 1.67 -0.89
C LEU A 79 -11.18 2.28 -2.07
N ALA A 80 -11.67 1.44 -2.99
CA ALA A 80 -12.37 1.94 -4.19
C ALA A 80 -13.61 2.79 -3.82
N GLU A 81 -14.38 2.35 -2.82
CA GLU A 81 -15.54 3.10 -2.33
C GLU A 81 -15.12 4.44 -1.71
N GLU A 82 -14.05 4.43 -0.92
CA GLU A 82 -13.53 5.62 -0.25
C GLU A 82 -12.95 6.64 -1.24
N LEU A 83 -12.33 6.19 -2.32
CA LEU A 83 -11.83 7.05 -3.40
C LEU A 83 -12.99 7.70 -4.18
N ILE A 84 -14.02 6.92 -4.51
CA ILE A 84 -15.22 7.43 -5.22
C ILE A 84 -15.94 8.48 -4.37
N LYS A 85 -16.14 8.23 -3.07
CA LYS A 85 -16.77 9.20 -2.14
C LYS A 85 -16.08 10.56 -2.11
N ARG A 86 -14.77 10.58 -2.41
CA ARG A 86 -13.92 11.78 -2.37
C ARG A 86 -13.59 12.35 -3.74
N GLU A 87 -14.18 11.77 -4.80
CA GLU A 87 -13.88 12.17 -6.18
C GLU A 87 -12.38 12.17 -6.48
N THR A 88 -11.64 11.23 -5.87
CA THR A 88 -10.20 11.13 -6.00
C THR A 88 -9.83 10.69 -7.41
N THR A 89 -8.87 11.36 -8.03
CA THR A 89 -8.35 11.03 -9.37
C THR A 89 -6.88 10.67 -9.36
N HIS A 90 -6.17 10.96 -8.27
CA HIS A 90 -4.73 10.76 -8.15
C HIS A 90 -4.37 10.07 -6.83
N LEU A 91 -3.56 9.04 -6.91
CA LEU A 91 -3.07 8.29 -5.76
C LEU A 91 -1.56 8.49 -5.59
N VAL A 92 -1.17 8.79 -4.36
CA VAL A 92 0.24 8.81 -3.95
C VAL A 92 0.51 7.59 -3.09
N ILE A 93 1.44 6.74 -3.48
CA ILE A 93 1.70 5.44 -2.86
C ILE A 93 3.05 5.46 -2.13
N ALA A 94 3.02 5.06 -0.85
CA ALA A 94 4.18 4.85 0.01
C ALA A 94 4.00 3.58 0.86
N GLY A 95 5.06 3.09 1.52
CA GLY A 95 5.02 1.94 2.41
C GLY A 95 5.77 0.72 1.90
N MET A 96 5.27 -0.50 2.15
CA MET A 96 5.95 -1.74 1.73
C MET A 96 4.94 -2.88 1.45
N ALA A 97 5.37 -3.84 0.62
CA ALA A 97 6.69 -3.94 -0.02
C ALA A 97 6.59 -3.46 -1.47
N ALA A 98 7.70 -2.84 -1.96
CA ALA A 98 7.80 -2.22 -3.28
C ALA A 98 7.27 -3.12 -4.40
N ASN A 99 7.86 -4.31 -4.55
CA ASN A 99 7.55 -5.30 -5.59
C ASN A 99 6.32 -6.18 -5.29
N LEU A 100 5.56 -5.87 -4.26
CA LEU A 100 4.35 -6.60 -3.84
C LEU A 100 3.17 -5.65 -3.70
N CYS A 101 2.89 -5.18 -2.47
CA CYS A 101 1.68 -4.39 -2.19
C CYS A 101 1.69 -3.05 -2.93
N SER A 102 2.81 -2.33 -2.96
CA SER A 102 2.91 -1.05 -3.66
C SER A 102 2.72 -1.24 -5.17
N GLU A 103 3.44 -2.20 -5.77
CA GLU A 103 3.34 -2.46 -7.21
C GLU A 103 1.95 -2.97 -7.61
N SER A 104 1.41 -3.95 -6.88
CA SER A 104 0.11 -4.53 -7.24
C SER A 104 -1.03 -3.51 -7.10
N THR A 105 -0.96 -2.65 -6.09
CA THR A 105 -1.93 -1.56 -5.90
C THR A 105 -1.80 -0.49 -6.99
N GLY A 106 -0.57 -0.08 -7.32
CA GLY A 106 -0.33 0.91 -8.37
C GLY A 106 -0.77 0.43 -9.75
N ARG A 107 -0.52 -0.83 -10.10
CA ARG A 107 -1.01 -1.44 -11.35
C ARG A 107 -2.53 -1.41 -11.43
N HIS A 108 -3.20 -1.84 -10.36
CA HIS A 108 -4.65 -1.82 -10.31
C HIS A 108 -5.19 -0.39 -10.44
N ALA A 109 -4.62 0.55 -9.68
CA ALA A 109 -5.02 1.96 -9.75
C ALA A 109 -4.91 2.53 -11.17
N THR A 110 -3.81 2.26 -11.86
CA THR A 110 -3.61 2.71 -13.25
C THR A 110 -4.62 2.08 -14.21
N GLU A 111 -4.93 0.80 -14.05
CA GLU A 111 -5.93 0.10 -14.86
C GLU A 111 -7.35 0.64 -14.63
N GLU A 112 -7.66 1.09 -13.41
CA GLU A 112 -8.92 1.78 -13.06
C GLU A 112 -8.97 3.25 -13.49
N GLY A 113 -7.87 3.79 -14.04
CA GLY A 113 -7.81 5.14 -14.60
C GLY A 113 -7.37 6.23 -13.61
N TYR A 114 -6.81 5.86 -12.46
CA TYR A 114 -6.20 6.82 -11.55
C TYR A 114 -4.81 7.24 -12.03
N ASP A 115 -4.47 8.51 -11.83
CA ASP A 115 -3.08 8.94 -11.85
C ASP A 115 -2.34 8.41 -10.63
N VAL A 116 -1.14 7.87 -10.82
CA VAL A 116 -0.36 7.24 -9.75
C VAL A 116 1.00 7.90 -9.61
N THR A 117 1.37 8.22 -8.38
CA THR A 117 2.72 8.66 -8.00
C THR A 117 3.27 7.73 -6.92
N PHE A 118 4.47 7.20 -7.12
CA PHE A 118 5.21 6.49 -6.08
C PHE A 118 6.24 7.40 -5.43
N ILE A 119 6.32 7.37 -4.09
CA ILE A 119 7.34 8.10 -3.32
C ILE A 119 8.50 7.15 -3.05
N SER A 120 9.53 7.21 -3.89
CA SER A 120 10.61 6.23 -3.93
C SER A 120 11.36 6.05 -2.61
N ASP A 121 11.65 7.12 -1.89
CA ASP A 121 12.36 7.10 -0.60
C ASP A 121 11.44 6.86 0.61
N ALA A 122 10.14 6.73 0.39
CA ALA A 122 9.14 6.31 1.38
C ALA A 122 8.55 4.92 1.08
N ILE A 123 9.18 4.15 0.20
CA ILE A 123 8.80 2.77 -0.13
C ILE A 123 9.95 1.83 0.25
N GLY A 124 9.62 0.74 0.95
CA GLY A 124 10.57 -0.30 1.34
C GLY A 124 10.37 -1.61 0.59
N ALA A 125 11.38 -2.47 0.61
CA ALA A 125 11.34 -3.83 0.10
C ALA A 125 12.09 -4.80 1.03
N ALA A 126 11.95 -6.10 0.80
CA ALA A 126 12.66 -7.12 1.59
C ALA A 126 14.17 -7.15 1.29
N GLY A 127 14.59 -6.68 0.12
CA GLY A 127 15.99 -6.62 -0.31
C GLY A 127 16.24 -5.52 -1.33
N VAL A 128 17.52 -5.25 -1.56
CA VAL A 128 17.96 -4.20 -2.49
C VAL A 128 17.53 -4.50 -3.92
N MET A 129 17.64 -5.75 -4.35
CA MET A 129 17.29 -6.15 -5.72
C MET A 129 15.80 -5.97 -6.00
N GLU A 130 14.94 -6.33 -5.05
CA GLU A 130 13.50 -6.16 -5.13
C GLU A 130 13.12 -4.68 -5.17
N TYR A 131 13.78 -3.87 -4.36
CA TYR A 131 13.61 -2.42 -4.36
C TYR A 131 14.01 -1.81 -5.70
N GLU A 132 15.22 -2.09 -6.17
CA GLU A 132 15.75 -1.53 -7.42
C GLU A 132 14.92 -1.95 -8.65
N ALA A 133 14.47 -3.20 -8.69
CA ALA A 133 13.60 -3.68 -9.76
C ALA A 133 12.26 -2.93 -9.78
N ALA A 134 11.66 -2.73 -8.63
CA ALA A 134 10.41 -1.97 -8.53
C ALA A 134 10.61 -0.51 -8.95
N ILE A 135 11.55 0.20 -8.32
CA ILE A 135 11.73 1.64 -8.50
C ILE A 135 12.27 1.98 -9.90
N ASN A 136 13.21 1.21 -10.41
CA ASN A 136 13.94 1.58 -11.66
C ASN A 136 13.35 0.94 -12.93
N ILE A 137 12.57 -0.14 -12.79
CA ILE A 137 12.04 -0.89 -13.93
C ILE A 137 10.51 -0.84 -13.97
N ASN A 138 9.84 -1.25 -12.87
CA ASN A 138 8.40 -1.49 -12.90
C ASN A 138 7.60 -0.19 -12.71
N PHE A 139 7.92 0.61 -11.71
CA PHE A 139 7.17 1.82 -11.38
C PHE A 139 7.15 2.87 -12.50
N PRO A 140 8.26 3.12 -13.24
CA PRO A 140 8.24 4.03 -14.38
C PRO A 140 7.30 3.63 -15.52
N VAL A 141 6.92 2.35 -15.59
CA VAL A 141 5.97 1.85 -16.60
C VAL A 141 4.52 1.91 -16.09
N ILE A 142 4.34 1.92 -14.77
CA ILE A 142 3.02 1.91 -14.13
C ILE A 142 2.51 3.33 -13.88
N ALA A 143 3.38 4.18 -13.31
CA ALA A 143 3.00 5.44 -12.70
C ALA A 143 3.21 6.65 -13.61
N ASN A 144 2.46 7.72 -13.33
CA ASN A 144 2.69 9.04 -13.90
C ASN A 144 4.00 9.66 -13.38
N ALA A 145 4.38 9.34 -12.13
CA ALA A 145 5.62 9.81 -11.54
C ALA A 145 6.19 8.84 -10.49
N VAL A 146 7.53 8.80 -10.43
CA VAL A 146 8.29 8.15 -9.35
C VAL A 146 9.24 9.22 -8.82
N ILE A 147 8.95 9.77 -7.65
CA ILE A 147 9.62 10.94 -7.09
C ILE A 147 10.07 10.70 -5.65
N LYS A 148 10.86 11.60 -5.11
CA LYS A 148 11.23 11.60 -3.68
C LYS A 148 10.26 12.41 -2.85
N THR A 149 10.31 12.22 -1.54
CA THR A 149 9.50 12.95 -0.57
C THR A 149 9.66 14.47 -0.71
N ASP A 150 10.89 14.96 -0.86
CA ASP A 150 11.14 16.40 -1.01
C ASP A 150 10.49 16.97 -2.27
N ASP A 151 10.60 16.26 -3.41
CA ASP A 151 9.98 16.67 -4.67
C ASP A 151 8.45 16.71 -4.56
N PHE A 152 7.87 15.73 -3.86
CA PHE A 152 6.43 15.69 -3.59
C PHE A 152 5.99 16.89 -2.76
N LEU A 153 6.69 17.18 -1.67
CA LEU A 153 6.37 18.29 -0.77
C LEU A 153 6.52 19.65 -1.46
N ASP A 154 7.53 19.81 -2.31
CA ASP A 154 7.74 21.03 -3.09
C ASP A 154 6.70 21.21 -4.20
N GLY A 155 6.33 20.14 -4.87
CA GLY A 155 5.27 20.14 -5.89
C GLY A 155 3.90 20.44 -5.29
N HIS A 156 3.60 19.90 -4.12
CA HIS A 156 2.32 20.12 -3.45
C HIS A 156 2.10 21.56 -3.03
N ARG A 157 3.17 22.33 -2.76
CA ARG A 157 3.06 23.76 -2.50
C ARG A 157 2.48 24.59 -3.65
N ASN A 158 2.50 24.02 -4.86
CA ASN A 158 2.00 24.64 -6.09
C ASN A 158 0.60 24.18 -6.50
N TRP A 159 -0.03 23.27 -5.73
CA TRP A 159 -1.38 22.74 -6.00
C TRP A 159 -2.48 23.41 -5.16
N GLN A 160 -2.15 24.52 -4.48
CA GLN A 160 -3.11 25.35 -3.70
C GLN A 160 -3.66 26.51 -4.49
#